data_6702448359f888ed3dfc74470de40e81
#
_entry.id   6702448359f888ed3dfc74470de40e81
#
_cell.length_a   1.000
_cell.length_b   1.000
_cell.length_c   1.000
_cell.angle_alpha   90.00
_cell.angle_beta   90.00
_cell.angle_gamma   90.00
#
_symmetry.space_group_name_H-M   'P 1'
#
loop_
_entity.id
_entity.type
_entity.pdbx_description
1 polymer ?
#
loop_
_entity_poly.entity_id
_entity_poly.type
_entity_poly.pdbx_seq_one_letter_code
_entity_poly.pdbx_strand_id
1 'polypeptide(L)'
;LAGGILDKRDFKGAHVGVPPYGRFLSKKDLDKELDFDLFDNYIRAINVLSEEDCIVQYAKFYTDSVIGLMQNEGSLKDYAKVQEPLEKVWQILDRISKGRSNMRDLYILRSLAEEVKEELNQKHNIMEEIIENYYDEIKEHIEDDRCYTMQCNNLIKLTITEKCIGCGICQRVCPVDCIAGEKKEQRRIDYNRCTHCGRCLSACPVDAITAGDNTLKFIRDLSTPNKLVITQMAPAVRVAIGEAFGFEPGENVEHKLAAGLRKLGVDYVFDTSWAADLTIMEEAAELQNRLERYFSGDKSVKLPMLTSCCPSWVKFIEQNYGDMLDVPSSAKSPMQMFATVAKDIWAKEKGLKRDEVTSVAIMPCIAKKYEASRPEFSRGLNYDVDYVITTRELIKIFQDSGIDLKTIEGEEIDQVMGEYTGGGIIFGRTGGVIEAALRTALENMTGEKIENVEFHSLRGFDGFRACDVEVGDIKLRIGVAHGLEEAGKMLDKIRDGEEFFHAIEIMACPGGCVGGGGQPKVRKNKDAILQKRGEGLNNIDREKNMRVYH
;
A
#
# COMPACT_ATOMS: atom_id res chain seq x y z
N LEU A 1 18.20 8.63 -7.23
CA LEU A 1 17.05 9.52 -7.41
C LEU A 1 17.49 10.95 -7.62
N ALA A 2 18.54 11.34 -6.98
CA ALA A 2 19.10 12.60 -7.19
C ALA A 2 19.53 12.77 -8.63
N GLY A 3 20.20 11.75 -9.25
CA GLY A 3 20.38 11.71 -10.67
C GLY A 3 19.06 11.79 -11.39
N GLY A 4 18.02 11.09 -10.86
CA GLY A 4 16.69 11.05 -11.45
C GLY A 4 16.00 12.40 -11.55
N ILE A 5 16.28 13.29 -10.63
CA ILE A 5 15.71 14.65 -10.66
C ILE A 5 16.38 15.51 -11.73
N LEU A 6 17.66 15.31 -11.94
CA LEU A 6 18.44 16.08 -12.90
C LEU A 6 18.60 15.35 -14.24
N ASP A 7 18.40 14.05 -14.29
CA ASP A 7 18.45 13.25 -15.51
C ASP A 7 17.02 12.81 -15.91
N LYS A 8 16.56 13.30 -17.06
CA LYS A 8 15.23 12.96 -17.61
C LYS A 8 15.03 11.45 -17.81
N ARG A 9 16.08 10.67 -17.96
CA ARG A 9 16.01 9.21 -18.13
C ARG A 9 15.64 8.53 -16.81
N ASP A 10 16.24 9.00 -15.72
CA ASP A 10 15.99 8.47 -14.39
C ASP A 10 14.64 8.92 -13.87
N PHE A 11 14.20 10.12 -14.28
CA PHE A 11 12.90 10.66 -13.88
C PHE A 11 11.73 9.84 -14.42
N LYS A 12 11.84 9.24 -15.60
CA LYS A 12 10.77 8.41 -16.19
C LYS A 12 10.45 7.14 -15.39
N GLY A 13 11.44 6.62 -14.67
CA GLY A 13 11.27 5.48 -13.77
C GLY A 13 11.31 5.87 -12.30
N ALA A 14 11.46 7.17 -12.04
CA ALA A 14 11.64 7.65 -10.69
C ALA A 14 10.37 7.42 -9.88
N HIS A 15 10.56 6.83 -8.76
CA HIS A 15 9.59 6.90 -7.72
C HIS A 15 9.54 8.35 -7.27
N VAL A 16 8.40 8.94 -7.46
CA VAL A 16 8.09 10.20 -6.85
C VAL A 16 8.16 9.99 -5.35
N GLY A 17 8.80 10.80 -4.65
CA GLY A 17 8.94 10.74 -3.23
C GLY A 17 10.36 10.99 -2.89
N VAL A 18 10.95 10.49 -1.95
CA VAL A 18 12.23 10.90 -1.44
C VAL A 18 13.35 10.72 -2.44
N PRO A 19 13.55 11.64 -3.31
CA PRO A 19 14.79 11.66 -4.01
C PRO A 19 15.90 11.99 -3.02
N PRO A 20 17.10 11.60 -3.31
CA PRO A 20 18.31 12.01 -2.60
C PRO A 20 18.55 13.51 -2.83
N TYR A 21 17.72 14.33 -2.31
CA TYR A 21 17.65 15.77 -2.55
C TYR A 21 18.96 16.47 -2.20
N GLY A 22 19.55 16.10 -1.07
CA GLY A 22 20.80 16.68 -0.65
C GLY A 22 21.94 16.48 -1.63
N ARG A 23 21.91 15.44 -2.47
CA ARG A 23 22.93 15.21 -3.50
C ARG A 23 22.86 16.18 -4.65
N PHE A 24 21.66 16.70 -4.94
CA PHE A 24 21.45 17.45 -6.16
C PHE A 24 21.35 18.94 -5.96
N LEU A 25 20.92 19.34 -4.80
CA LEU A 25 20.72 20.73 -4.48
C LEU A 25 21.64 21.12 -3.33
N SER A 26 22.94 20.88 -3.49
CA SER A 26 23.93 21.52 -2.63
C SER A 26 23.85 23.03 -2.84
N LYS A 27 24.30 23.81 -1.83
CA LYS A 27 24.40 25.27 -1.97
C LYS A 27 25.12 25.68 -3.27
N LYS A 28 26.09 24.87 -3.70
CA LYS A 28 26.84 25.07 -4.96
C LYS A 28 26.02 24.83 -6.22
N ASP A 29 24.97 24.01 -6.13
CA ASP A 29 24.07 23.74 -7.26
C ASP A 29 22.98 24.80 -7.34
N LEU A 30 22.62 25.46 -6.24
CA LEU A 30 21.69 26.60 -6.22
C LEU A 30 22.29 27.85 -6.86
N ASP A 31 23.63 27.97 -6.86
CA ASP A 31 24.35 29.08 -7.47
C ASP A 31 24.51 28.92 -9.00
N LYS A 32 24.10 27.79 -9.57
CA LYS A 32 24.11 27.54 -11.02
C LYS A 32 22.75 27.87 -11.61
N GLU A 33 22.76 28.34 -12.85
CA GLU A 33 21.54 28.42 -13.66
C GLU A 33 20.95 27.00 -13.79
N LEU A 34 19.83 26.77 -13.10
CA LEU A 34 19.14 25.50 -13.09
C LEU A 34 18.22 25.42 -14.33
N ASP A 35 18.20 24.25 -14.97
CA ASP A 35 17.26 23.95 -16.03
C ASP A 35 15.83 23.91 -15.46
N PHE A 36 15.09 25.01 -15.62
CA PHE A 36 13.74 25.17 -15.10
C PHE A 36 12.75 24.14 -15.69
N ASP A 37 12.98 23.61 -16.88
CA ASP A 37 12.13 22.56 -17.46
C ASP A 37 12.24 21.25 -16.69
N LEU A 38 13.41 20.93 -16.14
CA LEU A 38 13.62 19.81 -15.24
C LEU A 38 12.92 20.01 -13.90
N PHE A 39 12.95 21.25 -13.38
CA PHE A 39 12.24 21.60 -12.17
C PHE A 39 10.73 21.54 -12.34
N ASP A 40 10.18 21.97 -13.47
CA ASP A 40 8.76 21.87 -13.76
C ASP A 40 8.27 20.42 -13.74
N ASN A 41 9.02 19.50 -14.30
CA ASN A 41 8.69 18.08 -14.24
C ASN A 41 8.76 17.55 -12.81
N TYR A 42 9.73 18.01 -12.03
CA TYR A 42 9.88 17.66 -10.62
C TYR A 42 8.73 18.24 -9.77
N ILE A 43 8.37 19.51 -9.99
CA ILE A 43 7.23 20.14 -9.32
C ILE A 43 5.94 19.38 -9.62
N ARG A 44 5.72 18.94 -10.86
CA ARG A 44 4.55 18.12 -11.22
C ARG A 44 4.55 16.78 -10.48
N ALA A 45 5.71 16.17 -10.32
CA ALA A 45 5.82 14.92 -9.56
C ALA A 45 5.56 15.14 -8.07
N ILE A 46 6.04 16.25 -7.49
CA ILE A 46 5.81 16.61 -6.09
C ILE A 46 4.37 17.02 -5.80
N ASN A 47 3.66 17.57 -6.78
CA ASN A 47 2.26 17.96 -6.60
C ASN A 47 1.33 16.80 -6.24
N VAL A 48 1.78 15.55 -6.34
CA VAL A 48 1.06 14.35 -5.89
C VAL A 48 1.44 13.91 -4.48
N LEU A 49 2.38 14.59 -3.83
CA LEU A 49 2.81 14.26 -2.47
C LEU A 49 1.80 14.78 -1.45
N SER A 50 1.56 14.01 -0.39
CA SER A 50 0.66 14.41 0.69
C SER A 50 1.30 15.46 1.61
N GLU A 51 0.49 16.15 2.43
CA GLU A 51 0.99 17.00 3.53
C GLU A 51 1.86 16.25 4.54
N GLU A 52 1.73 14.94 4.57
CA GLU A 52 2.53 14.05 5.41
C GLU A 52 3.87 13.69 4.75
N ASP A 53 4.09 14.18 3.54
CA ASP A 53 5.38 14.02 2.88
C ASP A 53 6.48 14.77 3.62
N CYS A 54 7.66 14.17 3.66
CA CYS A 54 8.78 14.72 4.39
C CYS A 54 9.19 16.12 3.92
N ILE A 55 9.03 16.46 2.62
CA ILE A 55 9.34 17.82 2.15
C ILE A 55 8.46 18.85 2.83
N VAL A 56 7.15 18.57 2.90
CA VAL A 56 6.19 19.46 3.53
C VAL A 56 6.43 19.54 5.03
N GLN A 57 6.74 18.43 5.69
CA GLN A 57 7.06 18.40 7.10
C GLN A 57 8.33 19.16 7.44
N TYR A 58 9.40 19.00 6.67
CA TYR A 58 10.62 19.76 6.86
C TYR A 58 10.41 21.25 6.57
N ALA A 59 9.63 21.60 5.57
CA ALA A 59 9.29 22.99 5.29
C ALA A 59 8.49 23.61 6.43
N LYS A 60 7.48 22.93 6.97
CA LYS A 60 6.73 23.37 8.16
C LYS A 60 7.65 23.56 9.35
N PHE A 61 8.53 22.59 9.60
CA PHE A 61 9.46 22.65 10.72
C PHE A 61 10.38 23.88 10.65
N TYR A 62 11.04 24.13 9.52
CA TYR A 62 11.88 25.32 9.36
C TYR A 62 11.09 26.61 9.57
N THR A 63 9.86 26.65 9.09
CA THR A 63 8.98 27.79 9.23
C THR A 63 8.56 28.02 10.68
N ASP A 64 8.10 26.96 11.36
CA ASP A 64 7.69 27.04 12.76
C ASP A 64 8.88 27.44 13.65
N SER A 65 10.07 26.98 13.30
CA SER A 65 11.30 27.36 14.00
C SER A 65 11.62 28.85 13.84
N VAL A 66 11.48 29.40 12.62
CA VAL A 66 11.65 30.84 12.38
C VAL A 66 10.60 31.66 13.14
N ILE A 67 9.35 31.24 13.08
CA ILE A 67 8.24 31.90 13.80
C ILE A 67 8.44 31.81 15.31
N GLY A 68 8.85 30.66 15.83
CA GLY A 68 9.10 30.45 17.25
C GLY A 68 10.20 31.35 17.79
N LEU A 69 11.29 31.54 17.03
CA LEU A 69 12.35 32.47 17.36
C LEU A 69 11.84 33.92 17.48
N MET A 70 11.03 34.33 16.53
CA MET A 70 10.50 35.70 16.51
C MET A 70 9.52 35.96 17.66
N GLN A 71 8.71 34.97 18.04
CA GLN A 71 7.77 35.09 19.15
C GLN A 71 8.45 35.15 20.51
N ASN A 72 9.58 34.49 20.67
CA ASN A 72 10.23 34.33 21.97
C ASN A 72 11.23 35.46 22.31
N GLU A 73 11.84 36.14 21.32
CA GLU A 73 12.93 37.06 21.55
C GLU A 73 12.75 38.43 20.85
N GLY A 74 11.64 38.63 20.13
CA GLY A 74 11.50 39.80 19.28
C GLY A 74 11.10 41.08 19.96
N SER A 75 11.97 42.08 19.89
CA SER A 75 11.53 43.47 19.97
C SER A 75 11.00 43.94 18.61
N LEU A 76 10.11 44.93 18.59
CA LEU A 76 9.62 45.53 17.35
C LEU A 76 10.73 46.03 16.38
N LYS A 77 11.92 46.31 16.92
CA LYS A 77 13.09 46.69 16.11
C LYS A 77 13.71 45.51 15.38
N ASP A 78 13.69 44.33 15.98
CA ASP A 78 14.25 43.11 15.39
C ASP A 78 13.28 42.55 14.32
N TYR A 79 11.97 42.75 14.51
CA TYR A 79 10.98 42.39 13.51
C TYR A 79 11.22 43.07 12.15
N ALA A 80 11.58 44.35 12.16
CA ALA A 80 11.85 45.07 10.90
C ALA A 80 13.03 44.51 10.11
N LYS A 81 14.01 43.90 10.79
CA LYS A 81 15.20 43.30 10.17
C LYS A 81 14.88 41.96 9.48
N VAL A 82 13.93 41.23 10.01
CA VAL A 82 13.56 39.89 9.52
C VAL A 82 12.30 39.86 8.70
N GLN A 83 11.69 41.02 8.45
CA GLN A 83 10.45 41.13 7.67
C GLN A 83 10.60 40.54 6.25
N GLU A 84 11.69 40.88 5.55
CA GLU A 84 11.92 40.39 4.19
C GLU A 84 12.16 38.86 4.15
N PRO A 85 13.01 38.26 5.00
CA PRO A 85 13.12 36.81 5.12
C PRO A 85 11.79 36.15 5.41
N LEU A 86 10.98 36.72 6.29
CA LEU A 86 9.68 36.20 6.66
C LEU A 86 8.68 36.19 5.50
N GLU A 87 8.62 37.25 4.73
CA GLU A 87 7.78 37.32 3.54
C GLU A 87 8.16 36.23 2.53
N LYS A 88 9.46 35.95 2.36
CA LYS A 88 9.94 34.85 1.52
C LYS A 88 9.51 33.49 2.05
N VAL A 89 9.59 33.29 3.38
CA VAL A 89 9.10 32.07 4.04
C VAL A 89 7.61 31.86 3.74
N TRP A 90 6.77 32.89 3.92
CA TRP A 90 5.35 32.81 3.62
C TRP A 90 5.06 32.51 2.16
N GLN A 91 5.83 33.08 1.22
CA GLN A 91 5.67 32.77 -0.21
C GLN A 91 6.01 31.30 -0.51
N ILE A 92 7.00 30.73 0.18
CA ILE A 92 7.35 29.32 0.02
C ILE A 92 6.26 28.44 0.60
N LEU A 93 5.74 28.77 1.79
CA LEU A 93 4.61 28.04 2.39
C LEU A 93 3.36 28.07 1.52
N ASP A 94 3.05 29.21 0.94
CA ASP A 94 1.91 29.34 0.01
C ASP A 94 2.08 28.43 -1.22
N ARG A 95 3.31 28.30 -1.74
CA ARG A 95 3.59 27.36 -2.82
C ARG A 95 3.43 25.91 -2.36
N ILE A 96 3.94 25.58 -1.17
CA ILE A 96 3.82 24.25 -0.57
C ILE A 96 2.36 23.88 -0.36
N SER A 97 1.57 24.80 0.21
CA SER A 97 0.13 24.57 0.46
C SER A 97 -0.69 24.35 -0.80
N LYS A 98 -0.20 24.86 -1.94
CA LYS A 98 -0.79 24.67 -3.28
C LYS A 98 -0.20 23.48 -4.02
N GLY A 99 0.57 22.61 -3.34
CA GLY A 99 1.23 21.45 -3.95
C GLY A 99 2.30 21.83 -4.98
N ARG A 100 2.99 22.96 -4.82
CA ARG A 100 4.00 23.49 -5.74
C ARG A 100 5.40 23.58 -5.10
N SER A 101 5.65 22.77 -4.09
CA SER A 101 6.94 22.72 -3.40
C SER A 101 7.98 21.94 -4.20
N ASN A 102 9.25 22.23 -3.92
CA ASN A 102 10.40 21.46 -4.39
C ASN A 102 11.56 21.56 -3.38
N MET A 103 12.61 20.78 -3.59
CA MET A 103 13.76 20.78 -2.67
C MET A 103 14.51 22.11 -2.59
N ARG A 104 14.46 22.91 -3.62
CA ARG A 104 15.01 24.26 -3.58
C ARG A 104 14.35 25.09 -2.49
N ASP A 105 13.03 24.92 -2.29
CA ASP A 105 12.28 25.62 -1.24
C ASP A 105 12.81 25.25 0.16
N LEU A 106 13.20 24.00 0.42
CA LEU A 106 13.83 23.59 1.68
C LEU A 106 15.19 24.26 1.91
N TYR A 107 16.04 24.32 0.89
CA TYR A 107 17.33 25.00 1.01
C TYR A 107 17.16 26.51 1.22
N ILE A 108 16.19 27.13 0.56
CA ILE A 108 15.86 28.54 0.77
C ILE A 108 15.33 28.76 2.18
N LEU A 109 14.43 27.90 2.69
CA LEU A 109 13.93 28.00 4.06
C LEU A 109 15.06 27.88 5.08
N ARG A 110 15.98 26.94 4.88
CA ARG A 110 17.17 26.81 5.72
C ARG A 110 18.03 28.07 5.69
N SER A 111 18.33 28.60 4.49
CA SER A 111 19.14 29.82 4.34
C SER A 111 18.47 31.04 5.00
N LEU A 112 17.13 31.16 4.88
CA LEU A 112 16.38 32.21 5.54
C LEU A 112 16.38 32.06 7.08
N ALA A 113 16.31 30.83 7.58
CA ALA A 113 16.42 30.59 9.02
C ALA A 113 17.81 30.95 9.56
N GLU A 114 18.88 30.67 8.83
CA GLU A 114 20.25 31.10 9.16
C GLU A 114 20.35 32.63 9.12
N GLU A 115 19.79 33.30 8.13
CA GLU A 115 19.75 34.77 8.00
C GLU A 115 19.00 35.42 9.18
N VAL A 116 17.81 34.90 9.54
CA VAL A 116 17.06 35.38 10.72
C VAL A 116 17.85 35.20 12.00
N LYS A 117 18.56 34.06 12.16
CA LYS A 117 19.41 33.80 13.31
C LYS A 117 20.54 34.80 13.42
N GLU A 118 21.26 35.09 12.35
CA GLU A 118 22.35 36.04 12.31
C GLU A 118 21.86 37.46 12.66
N GLU A 119 20.76 37.89 12.07
CA GLU A 119 20.16 39.21 12.30
C GLU A 119 19.69 39.42 13.77
N LEU A 120 19.16 38.36 14.39
CA LEU A 120 18.72 38.41 15.79
C LEU A 120 19.86 38.25 16.78
N ASN A 121 21.09 38.07 16.31
CA ASN A 121 22.33 37.97 17.12
C ASN A 121 22.20 37.01 18.33
N GLN A 122 21.60 35.87 18.10
CA GLN A 122 21.35 34.88 19.14
C GLN A 122 22.62 34.17 19.57
N LYS A 123 22.91 34.24 20.88
CA LYS A 123 24.08 33.60 21.48
C LYS A 123 23.92 32.09 21.69
N HIS A 124 22.73 31.57 21.63
CA HIS A 124 22.46 30.14 21.88
C HIS A 124 21.77 29.48 20.68
N ASN A 125 22.35 28.43 20.32
CA ASN A 125 22.26 27.77 19.03
C ASN A 125 21.10 26.75 18.90
N ILE A 126 19.96 26.97 19.59
CA ILE A 126 18.82 26.08 19.50
C ILE A 126 18.41 25.90 18.04
N MET A 127 18.42 26.99 17.26
CA MET A 127 18.04 26.93 15.85
C MET A 127 19.07 26.19 14.99
N GLU A 128 20.37 26.38 15.30
CA GLU A 128 21.45 25.68 14.60
C GLU A 128 21.40 24.17 14.89
N GLU A 129 21.22 23.80 16.15
CA GLU A 129 21.04 22.42 16.56
C GLU A 129 19.81 21.79 15.91
N ILE A 130 18.70 22.52 15.88
CA ILE A 130 17.48 22.09 15.21
C ILE A 130 17.70 21.95 13.69
N ILE A 131 18.31 22.94 13.04
CA ILE A 131 18.58 22.90 11.59
C ILE A 131 19.56 21.79 11.26
N GLU A 132 20.62 21.60 12.05
CA GLU A 132 21.59 20.53 11.85
C GLU A 132 20.95 19.16 12.05
N ASN A 133 20.19 18.96 13.12
CA ASN A 133 19.48 17.70 13.36
C ASN A 133 18.53 17.35 12.20
N TYR A 134 17.76 18.31 11.71
CA TYR A 134 16.86 18.08 10.57
C TYR A 134 17.62 17.91 9.25
N TYR A 135 18.76 18.56 9.11
CA TYR A 135 19.61 18.33 7.94
C TYR A 135 20.22 16.93 7.94
N ASP A 136 20.61 16.45 9.10
CA ASP A 136 21.12 15.09 9.27
C ASP A 136 20.00 14.06 9.04
N GLU A 137 18.78 14.33 9.50
CA GLU A 137 17.61 13.52 9.20
C GLU A 137 17.28 13.48 7.71
N ILE A 138 17.34 14.64 7.01
CA ILE A 138 17.19 14.69 5.56
C ILE A 138 18.29 13.89 4.89
N LYS A 139 19.52 13.98 5.37
CA LYS A 139 20.66 13.25 4.87
C LYS A 139 20.50 11.75 5.04
N GLU A 140 20.13 11.29 6.24
CA GLU A 140 19.81 9.89 6.50
C GLU A 140 18.70 9.39 5.60
N HIS A 141 17.66 10.20 5.43
CA HIS A 141 16.53 9.89 4.56
C HIS A 141 16.93 9.71 3.10
N ILE A 142 17.88 10.52 2.63
CA ILE A 142 18.38 10.53 1.25
C ILE A 142 19.43 9.45 1.01
N GLU A 143 20.42 9.36 1.89
CA GLU A 143 21.58 8.48 1.70
C GLU A 143 21.28 7.04 2.12
N ASP A 144 20.52 6.87 3.20
CA ASP A 144 20.22 5.58 3.80
C ASP A 144 18.83 5.03 3.44
N ASP A 145 18.07 5.74 2.60
CA ASP A 145 16.65 5.41 2.31
C ASP A 145 15.80 5.27 3.58
N ARG A 146 16.12 6.02 4.63
CA ARG A 146 15.36 6.04 5.88
C ARG A 146 14.46 7.26 5.95
N CYS A 147 13.24 7.11 6.42
CA CYS A 147 12.34 8.22 6.71
C CYS A 147 12.05 8.32 8.19
N TYR A 148 12.43 9.41 8.80
CA TYR A 148 12.17 9.68 10.21
C TYR A 148 10.68 9.66 10.54
N THR A 149 9.86 10.23 9.67
CA THR A 149 8.40 10.28 9.85
C THR A 149 7.70 8.99 9.47
N MET A 150 8.39 8.07 8.79
CA MET A 150 7.84 6.83 8.23
C MET A 150 6.63 7.05 7.28
N GLN A 151 6.46 8.26 6.79
CA GLN A 151 5.31 8.69 6.01
C GLN A 151 5.61 8.83 4.53
N CYS A 152 6.86 8.77 4.15
CA CYS A 152 7.23 8.93 2.76
C CYS A 152 6.94 7.69 1.94
N ASN A 153 6.14 7.88 0.92
CA ASN A 153 5.62 6.83 0.06
C ASN A 153 6.68 6.04 -0.70
N ASN A 154 7.88 6.59 -0.83
CA ASN A 154 8.98 5.89 -1.50
C ASN A 154 9.83 5.03 -0.59
N LEU A 155 9.64 5.12 0.70
CA LEU A 155 10.33 4.26 1.66
C LEU A 155 9.61 2.95 1.93
N ILE A 156 8.53 2.69 1.23
CA ILE A 156 7.92 1.36 1.14
C ILE A 156 8.80 0.43 0.30
N LYS A 157 10.08 0.68 0.28
CA LYS A 157 11.03 -0.16 -0.44
C LYS A 157 11.41 -1.38 0.40
N LEU A 158 11.52 -2.50 -0.30
CA LEU A 158 12.22 -3.65 0.23
C LEU A 158 13.71 -3.33 0.23
N THR A 159 14.34 -3.29 1.38
CA THR A 159 15.77 -2.96 1.53
C THR A 159 16.54 -4.21 1.94
N ILE A 160 17.73 -4.40 1.35
CA ILE A 160 18.64 -5.49 1.73
C ILE A 160 19.72 -4.90 2.64
N THR A 161 19.71 -5.32 3.89
CA THR A 161 20.62 -4.83 4.93
C THR A 161 21.99 -5.52 4.89
N GLU A 162 22.94 -5.03 5.68
CA GLU A 162 24.28 -5.59 5.89
C GLU A 162 24.28 -7.03 6.44
N LYS A 163 23.15 -7.51 6.97
CA LYS A 163 22.96 -8.92 7.38
C LYS A 163 22.97 -9.87 6.19
N CYS A 164 23.00 -9.37 4.96
CA CYS A 164 22.97 -10.20 3.76
C CYS A 164 24.26 -11.01 3.61
N ILE A 165 24.11 -12.33 3.55
CA ILE A 165 25.23 -13.28 3.33
C ILE A 165 25.48 -13.63 1.86
N GLY A 166 24.81 -12.99 0.92
CA GLY A 166 24.98 -13.20 -0.50
C GLY A 166 24.57 -14.58 -1.03
N CYS A 167 23.65 -15.28 -0.36
CA CYS A 167 23.24 -16.66 -0.71
C CYS A 167 22.44 -16.77 -2.02
N GLY A 168 21.88 -15.67 -2.54
CA GLY A 168 21.14 -15.59 -3.82
C GLY A 168 19.72 -16.20 -3.78
N ILE A 169 19.19 -16.59 -2.62
CA ILE A 169 17.83 -17.14 -2.54
C ILE A 169 16.80 -16.11 -3.00
N CYS A 170 16.93 -14.85 -2.55
CA CYS A 170 16.04 -13.74 -2.93
C CYS A 170 16.01 -13.52 -4.45
N GLN A 171 17.16 -13.65 -5.12
CA GLN A 171 17.27 -13.54 -6.58
C GLN A 171 16.50 -14.67 -7.28
N ARG A 172 16.67 -15.93 -6.82
CA ARG A 172 15.99 -17.09 -7.42
C ARG A 172 14.47 -17.08 -7.28
N VAL A 173 13.94 -16.45 -6.22
CA VAL A 173 12.49 -16.38 -5.99
C VAL A 173 11.87 -15.10 -6.53
N CYS A 174 12.67 -14.21 -7.12
CA CYS A 174 12.16 -12.95 -7.65
C CYS A 174 11.45 -13.19 -8.99
N PRO A 175 10.14 -12.91 -9.08
CA PRO A 175 9.37 -13.20 -10.29
C PRO A 175 9.64 -12.24 -11.45
N VAL A 176 10.37 -11.16 -11.19
CA VAL A 176 10.68 -10.10 -12.17
C VAL A 176 12.18 -9.84 -12.31
N ASP A 177 13.01 -10.74 -11.79
CA ASP A 177 14.47 -10.68 -11.87
C ASP A 177 15.05 -9.30 -11.50
N CYS A 178 14.48 -8.64 -10.49
CA CYS A 178 14.94 -7.33 -10.08
C CYS A 178 16.05 -7.36 -9.02
N ILE A 179 16.58 -8.54 -8.64
CA ILE A 179 17.61 -8.67 -7.61
C ILE A 179 18.89 -9.20 -8.24
N ALA A 180 19.96 -8.42 -8.10
CA ALA A 180 21.27 -8.73 -8.66
C ALA A 180 22.37 -8.74 -7.57
N GLY A 181 23.55 -9.23 -7.93
CA GLY A 181 24.78 -9.23 -7.13
C GLY A 181 25.55 -10.55 -7.21
N GLU A 182 26.81 -10.51 -6.78
CA GLU A 182 27.73 -11.62 -6.83
C GLU A 182 27.56 -12.58 -5.64
N LYS A 183 28.03 -13.79 -5.77
CA LYS A 183 27.98 -14.80 -4.67
C LYS A 183 28.83 -14.32 -3.49
N LYS A 184 28.25 -14.40 -2.29
CA LYS A 184 28.82 -13.91 -1.02
C LYS A 184 28.90 -12.38 -0.87
N GLU A 185 28.31 -11.63 -1.78
CA GLU A 185 28.17 -10.17 -1.69
C GLU A 185 26.74 -9.79 -1.35
N GLN A 186 26.57 -8.61 -0.75
CA GLN A 186 25.25 -8.05 -0.51
C GLN A 186 24.50 -7.88 -1.83
N ARG A 187 23.26 -8.38 -1.88
CA ARG A 187 22.38 -8.23 -3.04
C ARG A 187 21.85 -6.80 -3.14
N ARG A 188 21.43 -6.43 -4.35
CA ARG A 188 20.82 -5.12 -4.66
C ARG A 188 19.51 -5.33 -5.38
N ILE A 189 18.55 -4.44 -5.13
CA ILE A 189 17.23 -4.46 -5.76
C ILE A 189 17.16 -3.33 -6.79
N ASP A 190 16.77 -3.68 -8.01
CA ASP A 190 16.35 -2.70 -9.02
C ASP A 190 14.89 -2.33 -8.77
N TYR A 191 14.67 -1.16 -8.19
CA TYR A 191 13.35 -0.68 -7.82
C TYR A 191 12.47 -0.32 -9.02
N ASN A 192 13.05 -0.07 -10.20
CA ASN A 192 12.29 0.19 -11.42
C ASN A 192 11.55 -1.06 -11.90
N ARG A 193 12.06 -2.24 -11.55
CA ARG A 193 11.46 -3.54 -11.88
C ARG A 193 10.71 -4.17 -10.71
N CYS A 194 10.98 -3.74 -9.49
CA CYS A 194 10.42 -4.35 -8.28
C CYS A 194 8.93 -4.07 -8.17
N THR A 195 8.11 -5.12 -8.03
CA THR A 195 6.66 -5.06 -7.84
C THR A 195 6.22 -5.03 -6.38
N HIS A 196 7.14 -4.95 -5.43
CA HIS A 196 6.90 -4.98 -3.98
C HIS A 196 6.20 -6.25 -3.47
N CYS A 197 6.23 -7.36 -4.20
CA CYS A 197 5.52 -8.59 -3.82
C CYS A 197 5.98 -9.25 -2.50
N GLY A 198 7.18 -8.93 -2.00
CA GLY A 198 7.69 -9.44 -0.73
C GLY A 198 8.16 -10.91 -0.73
N ARG A 199 8.21 -11.60 -1.88
CA ARG A 199 8.70 -13.01 -1.94
C ARG A 199 10.14 -13.14 -1.45
N CYS A 200 11.01 -12.20 -1.83
CA CYS A 200 12.41 -12.16 -1.39
C CYS A 200 12.53 -12.01 0.14
N LEU A 201 11.71 -11.17 0.75
CA LEU A 201 11.66 -10.95 2.18
C LEU A 201 11.21 -12.23 2.92
N SER A 202 10.17 -12.90 2.40
CA SER A 202 9.69 -14.16 2.98
C SER A 202 10.68 -15.32 2.83
N ALA A 203 11.49 -15.30 1.76
CA ALA A 203 12.46 -16.35 1.46
C ALA A 203 13.84 -16.14 2.11
N CYS A 204 14.13 -14.95 2.63
CA CYS A 204 15.45 -14.66 3.22
C CYS A 204 15.69 -15.49 4.50
N PRO A 205 16.74 -16.35 4.53
CA PRO A 205 16.99 -17.24 5.67
C PRO A 205 17.58 -16.53 6.88
N VAL A 206 18.19 -15.35 6.68
CA VAL A 206 18.89 -14.57 7.71
C VAL A 206 18.19 -13.25 8.02
N ASP A 207 16.97 -13.08 7.55
CA ASP A 207 16.14 -11.88 7.76
C ASP A 207 16.84 -10.56 7.39
N ALA A 208 17.69 -10.62 6.34
CA ALA A 208 18.43 -9.46 5.84
C ALA A 208 17.58 -8.54 4.94
N ILE A 209 16.33 -8.87 4.64
CA ILE A 209 15.45 -8.06 3.82
C ILE A 209 14.35 -7.50 4.70
N THR A 210 14.23 -6.18 4.69
CA THR A 210 13.21 -5.43 5.43
C THR A 210 12.26 -4.73 4.46
N ALA A 211 11.12 -4.31 4.94
CA ALA A 211 10.21 -3.40 4.25
C ALA A 211 10.01 -2.18 5.16
N GLY A 212 9.49 -1.09 4.63
CA GLY A 212 9.08 0.06 5.44
C GLY A 212 8.19 -0.40 6.60
N ASP A 213 8.50 0.05 7.81
CA ASP A 213 7.85 -0.37 9.06
C ASP A 213 7.00 0.77 9.62
N ASN A 214 5.69 0.57 9.70
CA ASN A 214 4.75 1.53 10.25
C ASN A 214 4.41 1.28 11.74
N THR A 215 5.13 0.38 12.41
CA THR A 215 4.86 0.00 13.80
C THR A 215 4.90 1.21 14.74
N LEU A 216 5.97 2.00 14.68
CA LEU A 216 6.12 3.18 15.54
C LEU A 216 5.04 4.24 15.26
N LYS A 217 4.70 4.45 13.99
CA LYS A 217 3.61 5.36 13.61
C LYS A 217 2.29 4.88 14.22
N PHE A 218 1.98 3.60 14.11
CA PHE A 218 0.74 3.03 14.65
C PHE A 218 0.66 3.20 16.17
N ILE A 219 1.72 2.83 16.90
CA ILE A 219 1.76 2.99 18.36
C ILE A 219 1.63 4.45 18.77
N ARG A 220 2.30 5.35 18.07
CA ARG A 220 2.19 6.80 18.31
C ARG A 220 0.76 7.28 18.09
N ASP A 221 0.13 6.89 16.99
CA ASP A 221 -1.23 7.30 16.66
C ASP A 221 -2.24 6.80 17.70
N LEU A 222 -2.12 5.56 18.17
CA LEU A 222 -2.93 5.01 19.26
C LEU A 222 -2.71 5.73 20.61
N SER A 223 -1.51 6.28 20.80
CA SER A 223 -1.16 7.01 22.04
C SER A 223 -1.49 8.51 21.98
N THR A 224 -1.89 9.01 20.81
CA THR A 224 -2.17 10.45 20.62
C THR A 224 -3.58 10.78 21.13
N PRO A 225 -3.72 11.67 22.12
CA PRO A 225 -5.05 12.05 22.64
C PRO A 225 -5.97 12.60 21.54
N ASN A 226 -7.23 12.20 21.58
CA ASN A 226 -8.30 12.64 20.67
C ASN A 226 -8.08 12.26 19.19
N LYS A 227 -7.13 11.39 18.87
CA LYS A 227 -6.95 10.85 17.54
C LYS A 227 -7.81 9.60 17.38
N LEU A 228 -8.76 9.63 16.45
CA LEU A 228 -9.60 8.47 16.16
C LEU A 228 -8.87 7.53 15.18
N VAL A 229 -8.57 6.33 15.64
CA VAL A 229 -7.89 5.30 14.86
C VAL A 229 -8.84 4.14 14.58
N ILE A 230 -9.15 3.94 13.31
CA ILE A 230 -9.94 2.78 12.87
C ILE A 230 -9.05 1.78 12.14
N THR A 231 -9.36 0.50 12.25
CA THR A 231 -8.66 -0.55 11.50
C THR A 231 -9.61 -1.36 10.65
N GLN A 232 -9.09 -1.86 9.52
CA GLN A 232 -9.73 -2.90 8.72
C GLN A 232 -8.78 -4.09 8.60
N MET A 233 -9.27 -5.30 8.80
CA MET A 233 -8.45 -6.51 8.71
C MET A 233 -8.80 -7.35 7.48
N ALA A 234 -7.79 -7.71 6.69
CA ALA A 234 -8.00 -8.55 5.52
C ALA A 234 -8.35 -10.00 5.89
N PRO A 235 -9.16 -10.70 5.07
CA PRO A 235 -9.58 -12.09 5.33
C PRO A 235 -8.43 -13.03 5.66
N ALA A 236 -7.32 -12.95 4.92
CA ALA A 236 -6.18 -13.86 5.10
C ALA A 236 -5.39 -13.63 6.39
N VAL A 237 -5.58 -12.51 7.10
CA VAL A 237 -4.88 -12.23 8.37
C VAL A 237 -5.37 -13.16 9.46
N ARG A 238 -6.70 -13.32 9.61
CA ARG A 238 -7.34 -14.11 10.68
C ARG A 238 -7.00 -15.59 10.69
N VAL A 239 -6.60 -16.14 9.53
CA VAL A 239 -6.25 -17.56 9.38
C VAL A 239 -4.75 -17.84 9.43
N ALA A 240 -3.93 -16.79 9.70
CA ALA A 240 -2.48 -16.92 9.73
C ALA A 240 -1.83 -16.31 10.98
N ILE A 241 -2.38 -15.23 11.54
CA ILE A 241 -1.78 -14.54 12.70
C ILE A 241 -1.72 -15.43 13.93
N GLY A 242 -2.71 -16.32 14.11
CA GLY A 242 -2.80 -17.25 15.23
C GLY A 242 -1.60 -18.20 15.35
N GLU A 243 -0.92 -18.52 14.24
CA GLU A 243 0.26 -19.40 14.23
C GLU A 243 1.37 -18.90 15.17
N ALA A 244 1.54 -17.57 15.28
CA ALA A 244 2.53 -16.97 16.17
C ALA A 244 2.18 -17.10 17.67
N PHE A 245 0.95 -17.50 17.96
CA PHE A 245 0.40 -17.68 19.31
C PHE A 245 0.01 -19.14 19.57
N GLY A 246 0.49 -20.08 18.75
CA GLY A 246 0.29 -21.52 18.93
C GLY A 246 -1.08 -22.06 18.52
N PHE A 247 -1.79 -21.37 17.61
CA PHE A 247 -2.95 -21.91 16.91
C PHE A 247 -2.50 -22.71 15.67
N GLU A 248 -3.35 -23.61 15.22
CA GLU A 248 -3.07 -24.34 13.98
C GLU A 248 -3.20 -23.41 12.76
N PRO A 249 -2.39 -23.63 11.71
CA PRO A 249 -2.56 -22.90 10.45
C PRO A 249 -3.98 -23.07 9.89
N GLY A 250 -4.62 -21.97 9.54
CA GLY A 250 -6.00 -21.97 9.02
C GLY A 250 -7.08 -21.80 10.08
N GLU A 251 -6.73 -21.83 11.36
CA GLU A 251 -7.70 -21.58 12.45
C GLU A 251 -8.14 -20.10 12.44
N ASN A 252 -9.45 -19.88 12.53
CA ASN A 252 -10.03 -18.54 12.55
C ASN A 252 -9.88 -17.90 13.95
N VAL A 253 -9.12 -16.82 14.03
CA VAL A 253 -8.92 -16.04 15.27
C VAL A 253 -9.51 -14.63 15.20
N GLU A 254 -10.49 -14.40 14.34
CA GLU A 254 -11.08 -13.11 14.03
C GLU A 254 -11.48 -12.30 15.27
N HIS A 255 -12.31 -12.88 16.15
CA HIS A 255 -12.80 -12.20 17.35
C HIS A 255 -11.67 -11.92 18.37
N LYS A 256 -10.69 -12.82 18.47
CA LYS A 256 -9.50 -12.62 19.32
C LYS A 256 -8.59 -11.53 18.76
N LEU A 257 -8.50 -11.43 17.44
CA LEU A 257 -7.77 -10.37 16.76
C LEU A 257 -8.44 -9.02 17.01
N ALA A 258 -9.77 -8.94 16.93
CA ALA A 258 -10.53 -7.73 17.25
C ALA A 258 -10.29 -7.27 18.69
N ALA A 259 -10.40 -8.18 19.65
CA ALA A 259 -10.12 -7.91 21.06
C ALA A 259 -8.67 -7.42 21.27
N GLY A 260 -7.69 -8.05 20.60
CA GLY A 260 -6.29 -7.65 20.67
C GLY A 260 -6.04 -6.24 20.15
N LEU A 261 -6.67 -5.86 19.04
CA LEU A 261 -6.58 -4.50 18.48
C LEU A 261 -7.22 -3.45 19.41
N ARG A 262 -8.39 -3.74 19.98
CA ARG A 262 -9.00 -2.84 20.97
C ARG A 262 -8.17 -2.70 22.24
N LYS A 263 -7.54 -3.78 22.68
CA LYS A 263 -6.62 -3.74 23.83
C LYS A 263 -5.37 -2.88 23.56
N LEU A 264 -4.96 -2.72 22.30
CA LEU A 264 -3.92 -1.75 21.90
C LEU A 264 -4.41 -0.30 21.91
N GLY A 265 -5.72 -0.07 21.92
CA GLY A 265 -6.32 1.28 21.89
C GLY A 265 -6.93 1.65 20.54
N VAL A 266 -7.19 0.70 19.65
CA VAL A 266 -7.96 0.94 18.42
C VAL A 266 -9.41 1.23 18.75
N ASP A 267 -9.96 2.33 18.21
CA ASP A 267 -11.33 2.79 18.52
C ASP A 267 -12.39 1.92 17.84
N TYR A 268 -12.18 1.57 16.56
CA TYR A 268 -13.08 0.69 15.81
C TYR A 268 -12.30 -0.34 14.99
N VAL A 269 -12.76 -1.58 15.07
CA VAL A 269 -12.15 -2.71 14.38
C VAL A 269 -13.13 -3.27 13.36
N PHE A 270 -12.87 -3.02 12.08
CA PHE A 270 -13.69 -3.46 10.97
C PHE A 270 -13.05 -4.61 10.18
N ASP A 271 -13.82 -5.14 9.25
CA ASP A 271 -13.39 -6.18 8.34
C ASP A 271 -13.37 -5.71 6.88
N THR A 272 -12.27 -5.97 6.18
CA THR A 272 -12.14 -5.67 4.75
C THR A 272 -13.10 -6.55 3.91
N SER A 273 -13.61 -7.66 4.44
CA SER A 273 -14.54 -8.56 3.72
C SER A 273 -15.83 -7.85 3.33
N TRP A 274 -16.30 -6.87 4.13
CA TRP A 274 -17.43 -6.04 3.75
C TRP A 274 -17.16 -5.28 2.44
N ALA A 275 -15.99 -4.69 2.31
CA ALA A 275 -15.61 -3.98 1.08
C ALA A 275 -15.21 -4.94 -0.06
N ALA A 276 -14.87 -6.19 0.26
CA ALA A 276 -14.73 -7.22 -0.77
C ALA A 276 -16.08 -7.53 -1.43
N ASP A 277 -17.16 -7.54 -0.66
CA ASP A 277 -18.52 -7.64 -1.23
C ASP A 277 -18.86 -6.46 -2.14
N LEU A 278 -18.48 -5.24 -1.75
CA LEU A 278 -18.62 -4.07 -2.62
C LEU A 278 -17.79 -4.21 -3.90
N THR A 279 -16.56 -4.72 -3.79
CA THR A 279 -15.72 -5.01 -4.96
C THR A 279 -16.36 -6.08 -5.86
N ILE A 280 -16.98 -7.12 -5.29
CA ILE A 280 -17.71 -8.13 -6.05
C ILE A 280 -18.81 -7.49 -6.89
N MET A 281 -19.59 -6.58 -6.31
CA MET A 281 -20.66 -5.88 -7.02
C MET A 281 -20.13 -5.08 -8.20
N GLU A 282 -19.09 -4.30 -7.99
CA GLU A 282 -18.49 -3.48 -9.03
C GLU A 282 -17.84 -4.33 -10.14
N GLU A 283 -17.04 -5.34 -9.78
CA GLU A 283 -16.39 -6.22 -10.77
C GLU A 283 -17.39 -7.10 -11.51
N ALA A 284 -18.42 -7.62 -10.84
CA ALA A 284 -19.47 -8.39 -11.50
C ALA A 284 -20.28 -7.54 -12.48
N ALA A 285 -20.64 -6.32 -12.11
CA ALA A 285 -21.34 -5.39 -12.99
C ALA A 285 -20.48 -4.97 -14.19
N GLU A 286 -19.19 -4.71 -13.97
CA GLU A 286 -18.24 -4.42 -15.05
C GLU A 286 -18.08 -5.61 -16.00
N LEU A 287 -17.91 -6.81 -15.47
CA LEU A 287 -17.81 -8.04 -16.27
C LEU A 287 -19.06 -8.25 -17.10
N GLN A 288 -20.24 -8.15 -16.49
CA GLN A 288 -21.53 -8.29 -17.19
C GLN A 288 -21.62 -7.29 -18.34
N ASN A 289 -21.35 -6.00 -18.09
CA ASN A 289 -21.39 -4.97 -19.15
C ASN A 289 -20.39 -5.26 -20.29
N ARG A 290 -19.17 -5.69 -19.96
CA ARG A 290 -18.16 -6.07 -20.97
C ARG A 290 -18.63 -7.26 -21.80
N LEU A 291 -19.23 -8.28 -21.20
CA LEU A 291 -19.74 -9.48 -21.89
C LEU A 291 -20.93 -9.13 -22.79
N GLU A 292 -21.92 -8.37 -22.31
CA GLU A 292 -23.07 -7.93 -23.09
C GLU A 292 -22.65 -7.16 -24.35
N ARG A 293 -21.72 -6.24 -24.20
CA ARG A 293 -21.18 -5.48 -25.32
C ARG A 293 -20.37 -6.35 -26.28
N TYR A 294 -19.52 -7.23 -25.75
CA TYR A 294 -18.74 -8.16 -26.57
C TYR A 294 -19.65 -9.07 -27.41
N PHE A 295 -20.67 -9.70 -26.82
CA PHE A 295 -21.59 -10.57 -27.52
C PHE A 295 -22.53 -9.82 -28.47
N SER A 296 -22.78 -8.52 -28.24
CA SER A 296 -23.50 -7.68 -29.22
C SER A 296 -22.63 -7.24 -30.41
N GLY A 297 -21.34 -7.60 -30.42
CA GLY A 297 -20.42 -7.30 -31.52
C GLY A 297 -19.67 -5.97 -31.40
N ASP A 298 -19.68 -5.36 -30.23
CA ASP A 298 -18.89 -4.15 -29.95
C ASP A 298 -17.39 -4.45 -29.89
N LYS A 299 -16.68 -4.09 -30.96
CA LYS A 299 -15.23 -4.32 -31.10
C LYS A 299 -14.36 -3.41 -30.21
N SER A 300 -14.94 -2.42 -29.56
CA SER A 300 -14.20 -1.55 -28.64
C SER A 300 -13.95 -2.20 -27.28
N VAL A 301 -14.71 -3.23 -26.96
CA VAL A 301 -14.55 -3.99 -25.70
C VAL A 301 -13.37 -4.93 -25.81
N LYS A 302 -12.48 -4.86 -24.84
CA LYS A 302 -11.34 -5.78 -24.71
C LYS A 302 -11.60 -6.81 -23.62
N LEU A 303 -11.36 -8.07 -23.96
CA LEU A 303 -11.32 -9.20 -23.06
C LEU A 303 -9.91 -9.81 -23.08
N PRO A 304 -9.52 -10.52 -22.02
CA PRO A 304 -10.29 -10.80 -20.80
C PRO A 304 -10.39 -9.59 -19.87
N MET A 305 -11.43 -9.55 -19.02
CA MET A 305 -11.37 -8.70 -17.84
C MET A 305 -10.41 -9.34 -16.83
N LEU A 306 -9.43 -8.57 -16.33
CA LEU A 306 -8.48 -9.02 -15.32
C LEU A 306 -8.83 -8.40 -13.97
N THR A 307 -8.83 -9.17 -12.89
CA THR A 307 -9.06 -8.60 -11.54
C THR A 307 -7.96 -7.62 -11.17
N SER A 308 -8.28 -6.57 -10.42
CA SER A 308 -7.34 -5.46 -10.10
C SER A 308 -7.01 -5.30 -8.61
N CYS A 309 -7.51 -6.16 -7.73
CA CYS A 309 -7.34 -6.03 -6.28
C CYS A 309 -5.91 -6.29 -5.76
N CYS A 310 -5.01 -6.89 -6.56
CA CYS A 310 -3.63 -7.19 -6.17
C CYS A 310 -2.64 -6.12 -6.63
N PRO A 311 -2.11 -5.24 -5.76
CA PRO A 311 -1.27 -4.10 -6.17
C PRO A 311 0.07 -4.50 -6.78
N SER A 312 0.63 -5.63 -6.38
CA SER A 312 1.87 -6.14 -6.98
C SER A 312 1.65 -6.62 -8.41
N TRP A 313 0.48 -7.17 -8.71
CA TRP A 313 0.04 -7.52 -10.05
C TRP A 313 -0.23 -6.26 -10.89
N VAL A 314 -0.96 -5.29 -10.34
CA VAL A 314 -1.23 -4.03 -11.03
C VAL A 314 0.07 -3.33 -11.41
N LYS A 315 1.04 -3.25 -10.47
CA LYS A 315 2.35 -2.70 -10.79
C LYS A 315 3.10 -3.50 -11.85
N PHE A 316 2.94 -4.83 -11.88
CA PHE A 316 3.58 -5.68 -12.87
C PHE A 316 3.05 -5.41 -14.28
N ILE A 317 1.73 -5.30 -14.48
CA ILE A 317 1.14 -5.00 -15.78
C ILE A 317 1.51 -3.58 -16.23
N GLU A 318 1.49 -2.60 -15.33
CA GLU A 318 1.93 -1.22 -15.60
C GLU A 318 3.37 -1.15 -16.10
N GLN A 319 4.26 -1.99 -15.58
CA GLN A 319 5.68 -2.00 -15.94
C GLN A 319 5.98 -2.77 -17.22
N ASN A 320 5.23 -3.83 -17.53
CA ASN A 320 5.62 -4.80 -18.56
C ASN A 320 4.62 -4.92 -19.73
N TYR A 321 3.36 -4.47 -19.55
CA TYR A 321 2.27 -4.65 -20.51
C TYR A 321 1.48 -3.36 -20.70
N GLY A 322 2.17 -2.27 -21.05
CA GLY A 322 1.55 -0.95 -21.26
C GLY A 322 0.47 -0.91 -22.34
N ASP A 323 0.47 -1.87 -23.25
CA ASP A 323 -0.53 -2.07 -24.31
C ASP A 323 -1.80 -2.79 -23.84
N MET A 324 -1.82 -3.30 -22.60
CA MET A 324 -2.94 -4.04 -22.00
C MET A 324 -3.51 -3.35 -20.75
N LEU A 325 -3.29 -2.05 -20.56
CA LEU A 325 -3.74 -1.34 -19.35
C LEU A 325 -5.25 -1.09 -19.29
N ASP A 326 -5.96 -1.35 -20.36
CA ASP A 326 -7.41 -1.21 -20.45
C ASP A 326 -8.20 -2.53 -20.20
N VAL A 327 -7.48 -3.64 -19.99
CA VAL A 327 -8.13 -4.94 -19.68
C VAL A 327 -8.32 -5.20 -18.16
N PRO A 328 -7.48 -4.71 -17.22
CA PRO A 328 -7.81 -4.81 -15.81
C PRO A 328 -9.14 -4.14 -15.46
N SER A 329 -9.80 -4.65 -14.42
CA SER A 329 -10.99 -4.02 -13.84
C SER A 329 -10.64 -2.62 -13.35
N SER A 330 -11.58 -1.69 -13.50
CA SER A 330 -11.48 -0.31 -13.01
C SER A 330 -11.80 -0.18 -11.52
N ALA A 331 -12.26 -1.25 -10.88
CA ALA A 331 -12.63 -1.25 -9.48
C ALA A 331 -11.42 -1.03 -8.56
N LYS A 332 -11.61 -0.23 -7.51
CA LYS A 332 -10.65 -0.14 -6.41
C LYS A 332 -10.54 -1.49 -5.70
N SER A 333 -9.39 -1.76 -5.07
CA SER A 333 -9.29 -2.92 -4.20
C SER A 333 -10.19 -2.80 -2.97
N PRO A 334 -10.59 -3.93 -2.34
CA PRO A 334 -11.37 -3.91 -1.10
C PRO A 334 -10.79 -3.01 -0.01
N MET A 335 -9.46 -2.97 0.13
CA MET A 335 -8.78 -2.10 1.08
C MET A 335 -9.09 -0.62 0.83
N GLN A 336 -9.01 -0.19 -0.41
CA GLN A 336 -9.28 1.21 -0.79
C GLN A 336 -10.77 1.53 -0.77
N MET A 337 -11.63 0.61 -1.18
CA MET A 337 -13.08 0.78 -1.10
C MET A 337 -13.54 0.96 0.34
N PHE A 338 -13.07 0.09 1.25
CA PHE A 338 -13.37 0.22 2.67
C PHE A 338 -13.00 1.61 3.20
N ALA A 339 -11.74 2.00 2.99
CA ALA A 339 -11.23 3.24 3.55
C ALA A 339 -11.92 4.48 2.97
N THR A 340 -12.27 4.45 1.66
CA THR A 340 -13.06 5.50 1.03
C THR A 340 -14.43 5.63 1.72
N VAL A 341 -15.16 4.52 1.88
CA VAL A 341 -16.50 4.52 2.51
C VAL A 341 -16.42 4.90 3.99
N ALA A 342 -15.42 4.37 4.71
CA ALA A 342 -15.24 4.69 6.12
C ALA A 342 -14.97 6.19 6.34
N LYS A 343 -14.13 6.82 5.53
CA LYS A 343 -13.81 8.25 5.67
C LYS A 343 -14.89 9.18 5.10
N ASP A 344 -15.58 8.79 4.01
CA ASP A 344 -16.52 9.69 3.31
C ASP A 344 -17.97 9.53 3.75
N ILE A 345 -18.37 8.33 4.18
CA ILE A 345 -19.77 8.02 4.54
C ILE A 345 -19.87 7.76 6.03
N TRP A 346 -19.22 6.72 6.55
CA TRP A 346 -19.31 6.33 7.96
C TRP A 346 -18.84 7.45 8.91
N ALA A 347 -17.71 8.10 8.63
CA ALA A 347 -17.24 9.22 9.44
C ALA A 347 -18.26 10.37 9.47
N LYS A 348 -18.84 10.70 8.32
CA LYS A 348 -19.88 11.73 8.21
C LYS A 348 -21.15 11.38 9.02
N GLU A 349 -21.58 10.12 9.01
CA GLU A 349 -22.70 9.64 9.81
C GLU A 349 -22.41 9.74 11.32
N LYS A 350 -21.15 9.63 11.73
CA LYS A 350 -20.68 9.86 13.10
C LYS A 350 -20.44 11.33 13.44
N GLY A 351 -20.69 12.25 12.50
CA GLY A 351 -20.46 13.69 12.69
C GLY A 351 -18.98 14.09 12.60
N LEU A 352 -18.13 13.24 12.04
CA LEU A 352 -16.70 13.44 11.89
C LEU A 352 -16.35 13.90 10.48
N LYS A 353 -15.26 14.63 10.34
CA LYS A 353 -14.67 14.93 9.06
C LYS A 353 -13.71 13.82 8.64
N ARG A 354 -13.43 13.76 7.34
CA ARG A 354 -12.53 12.79 6.74
C ARG A 354 -11.12 12.79 7.36
N ASP A 355 -10.59 13.97 7.67
CA ASP A 355 -9.26 14.21 8.22
C ASP A 355 -9.16 13.95 9.75
N GLU A 356 -10.31 13.79 10.41
CA GLU A 356 -10.36 13.41 11.82
C GLU A 356 -10.25 11.89 12.04
N VAL A 357 -10.30 11.10 10.96
CA VAL A 357 -10.25 9.63 11.01
C VAL A 357 -8.93 9.12 10.43
N THR A 358 -8.15 8.41 11.24
CA THR A 358 -6.97 7.68 10.79
C THR A 358 -7.38 6.25 10.44
N SER A 359 -7.33 5.92 9.14
CA SER A 359 -7.67 4.60 8.60
C SER A 359 -6.43 3.74 8.43
N VAL A 360 -6.32 2.69 9.21
CA VAL A 360 -5.18 1.75 9.20
C VAL A 360 -5.64 0.40 8.65
N ALA A 361 -4.92 -0.14 7.66
CA ALA A 361 -5.25 -1.43 7.09
C ALA A 361 -4.30 -2.53 7.61
N ILE A 362 -4.87 -3.58 8.18
CA ILE A 362 -4.12 -4.77 8.62
C ILE A 362 -4.10 -5.78 7.48
N MET A 363 -2.94 -5.96 6.85
CA MET A 363 -2.85 -6.65 5.56
C MET A 363 -1.82 -7.78 5.53
N PRO A 364 -2.06 -8.86 4.76
CA PRO A 364 -1.10 -9.95 4.57
C PRO A 364 0.02 -9.59 3.58
N CYS A 365 0.08 -8.35 3.11
CA CYS A 365 0.76 -7.96 1.88
C CYS A 365 1.66 -6.73 2.09
N ILE A 366 2.88 -6.79 1.54
CA ILE A 366 3.81 -5.64 1.52
C ILE A 366 3.38 -4.63 0.45
N ALA A 367 2.95 -5.10 -0.72
CA ALA A 367 2.55 -4.21 -1.82
C ALA A 367 1.31 -3.34 -1.50
N LYS A 368 0.52 -3.71 -0.48
CA LYS A 368 -0.58 -2.87 0.01
C LYS A 368 -0.08 -1.55 0.63
N LYS A 369 1.13 -1.52 1.18
CA LYS A 369 1.78 -0.28 1.59
C LYS A 369 2.00 0.66 0.39
N TYR A 370 2.49 0.10 -0.72
CA TYR A 370 2.66 0.83 -1.97
C TYR A 370 1.31 1.32 -2.53
N GLU A 371 0.28 0.46 -2.53
CA GLU A 371 -1.05 0.85 -3.00
C GLU A 371 -1.65 2.00 -2.16
N ALA A 372 -1.53 1.92 -0.84
CA ALA A 372 -1.99 2.98 0.06
C ALA A 372 -1.32 4.34 -0.21
N SER A 373 -0.15 4.33 -0.82
CA SER A 373 0.63 5.51 -1.13
C SER A 373 0.38 6.10 -2.52
N ARG A 374 -0.45 5.46 -3.33
CA ARG A 374 -0.71 5.92 -4.71
C ARG A 374 -1.61 7.17 -4.69
N PRO A 375 -1.27 8.21 -5.45
CA PRO A 375 -1.97 9.50 -5.40
C PRO A 375 -3.43 9.44 -5.83
N GLU A 376 -3.80 8.49 -6.70
CA GLU A 376 -5.18 8.28 -7.13
C GLU A 376 -6.11 7.84 -5.99
N PHE A 377 -5.57 7.36 -4.86
CA PHE A 377 -6.31 6.96 -3.67
C PHE A 377 -6.29 8.05 -2.59
N SER A 378 -6.28 9.30 -3.01
CA SER A 378 -6.35 10.44 -2.12
C SER A 378 -7.40 11.46 -2.58
N ARG A 379 -7.85 12.29 -1.66
CA ARG A 379 -8.63 13.50 -1.94
C ARG A 379 -7.82 14.70 -1.50
N GLY A 380 -7.11 15.30 -2.43
CA GLY A 380 -6.11 16.31 -2.12
C GLY A 380 -4.95 15.68 -1.36
N LEU A 381 -4.75 16.10 -0.13
CA LEU A 381 -3.67 15.62 0.75
C LEU A 381 -4.11 14.51 1.72
N ASN A 382 -5.38 14.09 1.67
CA ASN A 382 -5.93 13.08 2.56
C ASN A 382 -6.11 11.74 1.82
N TYR A 383 -5.28 10.77 2.14
CA TYR A 383 -5.33 9.43 1.58
C TYR A 383 -6.54 8.65 2.12
N ASP A 384 -7.06 7.71 1.31
CA ASP A 384 -8.12 6.79 1.75
C ASP A 384 -7.60 5.92 2.89
N VAL A 385 -6.46 5.24 2.71
CA VAL A 385 -5.73 4.49 3.74
C VAL A 385 -4.53 5.30 4.17
N ASP A 386 -4.42 5.64 5.45
CA ASP A 386 -3.30 6.44 5.96
C ASP A 386 -2.00 5.62 5.99
N TYR A 387 -2.08 4.35 6.37
CA TYR A 387 -0.96 3.40 6.28
C TYR A 387 -1.41 1.95 6.50
N VAL A 388 -0.49 1.04 6.25
CA VAL A 388 -0.72 -0.41 6.33
C VAL A 388 0.20 -1.03 7.37
N ILE A 389 -0.38 -1.85 8.25
CA ILE A 389 0.33 -2.75 9.16
C ILE A 389 0.23 -4.17 8.60
N THR A 390 1.35 -4.84 8.43
CA THR A 390 1.36 -6.24 7.97
C THR A 390 1.05 -7.20 9.12
N THR A 391 0.61 -8.40 8.79
CA THR A 391 0.40 -9.46 9.80
C THR A 391 1.63 -9.66 10.70
N ARG A 392 2.85 -9.61 10.14
CA ARG A 392 4.09 -9.75 10.92
C ARG A 392 4.37 -8.58 11.85
N GLU A 393 4.12 -7.36 11.39
CA GLU A 393 4.25 -6.17 12.24
C GLU A 393 3.25 -6.24 13.39
N LEU A 394 2.00 -6.63 13.12
CA LEU A 394 0.99 -6.77 14.16
C LEU A 394 1.33 -7.87 15.18
N ILE A 395 1.87 -9.02 14.74
CA ILE A 395 2.37 -10.06 15.63
C ILE A 395 3.41 -9.48 16.59
N LYS A 396 4.38 -8.74 16.06
CA LYS A 396 5.42 -8.10 16.88
C LYS A 396 4.81 -7.11 17.87
N ILE A 397 3.89 -6.26 17.42
CA ILE A 397 3.20 -5.29 18.28
C ILE A 397 2.49 -6.00 19.43
N PHE A 398 1.75 -7.08 19.15
CA PHE A 398 1.05 -7.84 20.18
C PHE A 398 2.02 -8.46 21.18
N GLN A 399 3.10 -9.09 20.71
CA GLN A 399 4.13 -9.71 21.56
C GLN A 399 4.83 -8.66 22.44
N ASP A 400 5.22 -7.52 21.86
CA ASP A 400 5.89 -6.44 22.59
C ASP A 400 4.95 -5.77 23.62
N SER A 401 3.63 -5.80 23.36
CA SER A 401 2.59 -5.26 24.24
C SER A 401 2.05 -6.30 25.26
N GLY A 402 2.58 -7.51 25.27
CA GLY A 402 2.11 -8.58 26.16
C GLY A 402 0.68 -9.08 25.85
N ILE A 403 0.23 -8.94 24.60
CA ILE A 403 -1.07 -9.44 24.14
C ILE A 403 -0.90 -10.85 23.59
N ASP A 404 -1.55 -11.81 24.22
CA ASP A 404 -1.56 -13.21 23.80
C ASP A 404 -2.97 -13.61 23.32
N LEU A 405 -3.07 -13.90 22.01
CA LEU A 405 -4.33 -14.31 21.41
C LEU A 405 -4.87 -15.64 21.95
N LYS A 406 -4.04 -16.49 22.60
CA LYS A 406 -4.53 -17.73 23.24
C LYS A 406 -5.39 -17.43 24.45
N THR A 407 -5.05 -16.41 25.22
CA THR A 407 -5.65 -16.12 26.51
C THR A 407 -6.71 -15.03 26.47
N ILE A 408 -6.68 -14.18 25.43
CA ILE A 408 -7.67 -13.11 25.30
C ILE A 408 -9.05 -13.67 24.92
N GLU A 409 -10.09 -13.16 25.55
CA GLU A 409 -11.48 -13.42 25.12
C GLU A 409 -11.76 -12.68 23.81
N GLY A 410 -12.54 -13.31 22.91
CA GLY A 410 -12.88 -12.71 21.62
C GLY A 410 -13.96 -11.63 21.79
N GLU A 411 -13.91 -10.63 20.92
CA GLU A 411 -14.89 -9.56 20.83
C GLU A 411 -15.45 -9.47 19.42
N GLU A 412 -16.70 -9.00 19.30
CA GLU A 412 -17.35 -8.78 18.01
C GLU A 412 -16.64 -7.68 17.21
N ILE A 413 -16.70 -7.79 15.89
CA ILE A 413 -16.17 -6.80 14.97
C ILE A 413 -17.22 -5.68 14.81
N ASP A 414 -16.73 -4.44 14.66
CA ASP A 414 -17.58 -3.31 14.31
C ASP A 414 -18.09 -3.42 12.87
N GLN A 415 -19.31 -2.96 12.65
CA GLN A 415 -19.93 -2.94 11.33
C GLN A 415 -19.91 -1.52 10.74
N VAL A 416 -19.42 -1.39 9.52
CA VAL A 416 -19.40 -0.08 8.83
C VAL A 416 -20.77 0.27 8.26
N MET A 417 -21.40 -0.66 7.56
CA MET A 417 -22.76 -0.53 6.96
C MET A 417 -23.46 -1.89 6.85
N GLY A 418 -23.26 -2.79 7.80
CA GLY A 418 -23.86 -4.11 7.84
C GLY A 418 -22.86 -5.26 7.79
N GLU A 419 -23.38 -6.48 7.63
CA GLU A 419 -22.61 -7.72 7.60
C GLU A 419 -21.95 -7.94 6.24
N TYR A 420 -21.03 -8.88 6.19
CA TYR A 420 -20.35 -9.33 4.96
C TYR A 420 -20.64 -10.81 4.68
N THR A 421 -20.50 -11.19 3.41
CA THR A 421 -20.79 -12.53 2.93
C THR A 421 -19.58 -13.47 2.99
N GLY A 422 -19.82 -14.76 2.81
CA GLY A 422 -18.77 -15.76 2.57
C GLY A 422 -17.95 -15.45 1.31
N GLY A 423 -18.57 -14.83 0.30
CA GLY A 423 -17.88 -14.36 -0.91
C GLY A 423 -16.74 -13.39 -0.60
N GLY A 424 -16.97 -12.42 0.28
CA GLY A 424 -15.92 -11.49 0.72
C GLY A 424 -14.77 -12.16 1.46
N ILE A 425 -15.02 -13.23 2.20
CA ILE A 425 -14.00 -14.00 2.95
C ILE A 425 -13.05 -14.73 2.01
N ILE A 426 -13.55 -15.39 0.97
CA ILE A 426 -12.71 -16.21 0.07
C ILE A 426 -11.76 -15.39 -0.81
N PHE A 427 -11.85 -14.06 -0.83
CA PHE A 427 -10.88 -13.17 -1.49
C PHE A 427 -9.42 -13.41 -1.04
N GLY A 428 -9.23 -13.93 0.15
CA GLY A 428 -7.90 -14.20 0.69
C GLY A 428 -7.16 -15.37 0.04
N ARG A 429 -7.84 -16.25 -0.70
CA ARG A 429 -7.24 -17.41 -1.39
C ARG A 429 -7.24 -17.23 -2.90
N THR A 430 -6.36 -17.97 -3.59
CA THR A 430 -6.35 -18.01 -5.06
C THR A 430 -7.64 -18.63 -5.61
N GLY A 431 -8.22 -18.03 -6.63
CA GLY A 431 -9.51 -18.36 -7.22
C GLY A 431 -10.70 -17.80 -6.46
N GLY A 432 -10.47 -17.12 -5.32
CA GLY A 432 -11.58 -16.65 -4.47
C GLY A 432 -12.26 -15.41 -5.00
N VAL A 433 -11.52 -14.49 -5.59
CA VAL A 433 -12.08 -13.26 -6.16
C VAL A 433 -13.00 -13.58 -7.33
N ILE A 434 -12.50 -14.34 -8.29
CA ILE A 434 -13.28 -14.68 -9.47
C ILE A 434 -14.44 -15.63 -9.13
N GLU A 435 -14.26 -16.54 -8.15
CA GLU A 435 -15.35 -17.39 -7.67
C GLU A 435 -16.48 -16.54 -7.06
N ALA A 436 -16.15 -15.56 -6.22
CA ALA A 436 -17.14 -14.68 -5.61
C ALA A 436 -17.86 -13.81 -6.66
N ALA A 437 -17.12 -13.24 -7.61
CA ALA A 437 -17.70 -12.45 -8.70
C ALA A 437 -18.62 -13.30 -9.59
N LEU A 438 -18.25 -14.55 -9.88
CA LEU A 438 -19.10 -15.46 -10.65
C LEU A 438 -20.39 -15.85 -9.91
N ARG A 439 -20.33 -16.07 -8.60
CA ARG A 439 -21.53 -16.33 -7.78
C ARG A 439 -22.58 -15.23 -7.98
N THR A 440 -22.17 -13.97 -7.80
CA THR A 440 -23.05 -12.80 -7.96
C THR A 440 -23.47 -12.59 -9.41
N ALA A 441 -22.55 -12.68 -10.37
CA ALA A 441 -22.86 -12.49 -11.78
C ALA A 441 -23.89 -13.52 -12.28
N LEU A 442 -23.74 -14.78 -11.90
CA LEU A 442 -24.66 -15.85 -12.27
C LEU A 442 -26.08 -15.62 -11.72
N GLU A 443 -26.20 -15.28 -10.42
CA GLU A 443 -27.49 -14.97 -9.80
C GLU A 443 -28.14 -13.74 -10.44
N ASN A 444 -27.37 -12.70 -10.74
CA ASN A 444 -27.88 -11.51 -11.43
C ASN A 444 -28.36 -11.80 -12.86
N MET A 445 -27.65 -12.65 -13.62
CA MET A 445 -27.97 -12.95 -15.00
C MET A 445 -29.16 -13.93 -15.12
N THR A 446 -29.27 -14.89 -14.21
CA THR A 446 -30.32 -15.90 -14.24
C THR A 446 -31.59 -15.49 -13.48
N GLY A 447 -31.47 -14.59 -12.52
CA GLY A 447 -32.52 -14.23 -11.56
C GLY A 447 -32.86 -15.36 -10.57
N GLU A 448 -32.04 -16.40 -10.53
CA GLU A 448 -32.23 -17.57 -9.68
C GLU A 448 -31.07 -17.74 -8.71
N LYS A 449 -31.36 -18.22 -7.50
CA LYS A 449 -30.33 -18.56 -6.53
C LYS A 449 -29.54 -19.78 -6.98
N ILE A 450 -28.22 -19.70 -6.90
CA ILE A 450 -27.33 -20.82 -7.24
C ILE A 450 -27.34 -21.84 -6.11
N GLU A 451 -27.74 -23.08 -6.36
CA GLU A 451 -27.73 -24.17 -5.39
C GLU A 451 -26.28 -24.55 -4.98
N ASN A 452 -25.36 -24.61 -5.94
CA ASN A 452 -23.97 -24.94 -5.71
C ASN A 452 -23.06 -23.73 -6.02
N VAL A 453 -22.69 -22.99 -4.97
CA VAL A 453 -21.84 -21.80 -5.06
C VAL A 453 -20.33 -22.13 -5.08
N GLU A 454 -19.94 -23.41 -5.03
CA GLU A 454 -18.53 -23.82 -4.99
C GLU A 454 -18.02 -24.26 -6.36
N PHE A 455 -17.18 -23.43 -6.96
CA PHE A 455 -16.54 -23.74 -8.24
C PHE A 455 -15.22 -24.47 -8.01
N HIS A 456 -15.27 -25.77 -7.78
CA HIS A 456 -14.10 -26.61 -7.44
C HIS A 456 -12.98 -26.52 -8.49
N SER A 457 -13.31 -26.34 -9.78
CA SER A 457 -12.34 -26.16 -10.87
C SER A 457 -11.51 -24.88 -10.76
N LEU A 458 -12.00 -23.87 -10.04
CA LEU A 458 -11.27 -22.62 -9.75
C LEU A 458 -10.43 -22.73 -8.48
N ARG A 459 -10.63 -23.77 -7.67
CA ARG A 459 -9.89 -24.02 -6.43
C ARG A 459 -8.64 -24.85 -6.71
N GLY A 460 -7.61 -24.72 -5.91
CA GLY A 460 -6.38 -25.48 -6.04
C GLY A 460 -5.14 -24.59 -5.92
N PHE A 461 -3.96 -25.21 -6.04
CA PHE A 461 -2.67 -24.56 -5.87
C PHE A 461 -1.77 -24.67 -7.11
N ASP A 462 -2.30 -25.13 -8.24
CA ASP A 462 -1.60 -25.04 -9.53
C ASP A 462 -1.48 -23.58 -9.93
N GLY A 463 -0.32 -23.17 -10.38
CA GLY A 463 0.01 -21.77 -10.69
C GLY A 463 -0.93 -21.13 -11.70
N PHE A 464 -1.41 -21.91 -12.67
CA PHE A 464 -2.46 -21.53 -13.60
C PHE A 464 -3.53 -22.61 -13.68
N ARG A 465 -4.80 -22.18 -13.68
CA ARG A 465 -5.99 -23.04 -13.85
C ARG A 465 -6.99 -22.35 -14.77
N ALA A 466 -7.71 -23.12 -15.53
CA ALA A 466 -8.80 -22.62 -16.36
C ALA A 466 -10.01 -23.55 -16.27
N CYS A 467 -11.20 -23.00 -16.38
CA CYS A 467 -12.43 -23.76 -16.52
C CYS A 467 -13.42 -23.04 -17.41
N ASP A 468 -14.35 -23.84 -17.98
CA ASP A 468 -15.51 -23.32 -18.65
C ASP A 468 -16.68 -23.30 -17.67
N VAL A 469 -17.41 -22.19 -17.66
CA VAL A 469 -18.60 -21.97 -16.83
C VAL A 469 -19.76 -21.68 -17.77
N GLU A 470 -20.85 -22.43 -17.64
CA GLU A 470 -22.07 -22.24 -18.45
C GLU A 470 -23.03 -21.32 -17.69
N VAL A 471 -23.55 -20.30 -18.38
CA VAL A 471 -24.48 -19.30 -17.86
C VAL A 471 -25.64 -19.22 -18.88
N GLY A 472 -26.73 -19.95 -18.67
CA GLY A 472 -27.75 -20.10 -19.66
C GLY A 472 -27.17 -20.72 -20.95
N ASP A 473 -27.33 -20.03 -22.05
CA ASP A 473 -26.80 -20.45 -23.38
C ASP A 473 -25.36 -19.95 -23.62
N ILE A 474 -24.76 -19.24 -22.67
CA ILE A 474 -23.44 -18.64 -22.81
C ILE A 474 -22.38 -19.51 -22.11
N LYS A 475 -21.31 -19.81 -22.82
CA LYS A 475 -20.15 -20.50 -22.25
C LYS A 475 -19.01 -19.51 -22.02
N LEU A 476 -18.61 -19.32 -20.75
CA LEU A 476 -17.52 -18.43 -20.34
C LEU A 476 -16.27 -19.25 -20.02
N ARG A 477 -15.13 -18.87 -20.59
CA ARG A 477 -13.83 -19.43 -20.25
C ARG A 477 -13.17 -18.53 -19.22
N ILE A 478 -12.92 -19.06 -18.03
CA ILE A 478 -12.41 -18.35 -16.86
C ILE A 478 -11.02 -18.88 -16.51
N GLY A 479 -10.10 -17.96 -16.19
CA GLY A 479 -8.75 -18.28 -15.76
C GLY A 479 -8.46 -17.85 -14.33
N VAL A 480 -7.53 -18.55 -13.68
CA VAL A 480 -6.96 -18.17 -12.39
C VAL A 480 -5.44 -18.35 -12.45
N ALA A 481 -4.70 -17.28 -12.25
CA ALA A 481 -3.24 -17.28 -12.19
C ALA A 481 -2.75 -16.80 -10.82
N HIS A 482 -1.83 -17.51 -10.22
CA HIS A 482 -1.11 -17.01 -9.06
C HIS A 482 0.41 -17.19 -9.18
N GLY A 483 1.14 -16.13 -8.78
CA GLY A 483 2.54 -15.95 -9.11
C GLY A 483 2.71 -15.14 -10.39
N LEU A 484 3.56 -14.10 -10.36
CA LEU A 484 3.73 -13.22 -11.51
C LEU A 484 4.39 -13.90 -12.72
N GLU A 485 5.12 -14.99 -12.49
CA GLU A 485 5.68 -15.80 -13.58
C GLU A 485 4.57 -16.44 -14.43
N GLU A 486 3.57 -17.01 -13.78
CA GLU A 486 2.43 -17.64 -14.47
C GLU A 486 1.53 -16.58 -15.10
N ALA A 487 1.33 -15.45 -14.41
CA ALA A 487 0.60 -14.30 -14.96
C ALA A 487 1.28 -13.79 -16.25
N GLY A 488 2.60 -13.62 -16.25
CA GLY A 488 3.35 -13.17 -17.43
C GLY A 488 3.19 -14.12 -18.61
N LYS A 489 3.38 -15.43 -18.40
CA LYS A 489 3.19 -16.45 -19.45
C LYS A 489 1.79 -16.42 -20.03
N MET A 490 0.78 -16.18 -19.20
CA MET A 490 -0.61 -16.13 -19.64
C MET A 490 -0.88 -14.86 -20.46
N LEU A 491 -0.38 -13.72 -20.01
CA LEU A 491 -0.53 -12.46 -20.74
C LEU A 491 0.16 -12.51 -22.11
N ASP A 492 1.36 -13.12 -22.19
CA ASP A 492 2.06 -13.30 -23.45
C ASP A 492 1.19 -14.11 -24.43
N LYS A 493 0.61 -15.23 -24.02
CA LYS A 493 -0.27 -16.05 -24.84
C LYS A 493 -1.53 -15.31 -25.28
N ILE A 494 -2.13 -14.50 -24.39
CA ILE A 494 -3.31 -13.70 -24.72
C ILE A 494 -2.93 -12.61 -25.74
N ARG A 495 -1.82 -11.91 -25.53
CA ARG A 495 -1.32 -10.87 -26.43
C ARG A 495 -0.99 -11.42 -27.82
N ASP A 496 -0.42 -12.61 -27.87
CA ASP A 496 -0.05 -13.28 -29.13
C ASP A 496 -1.26 -13.98 -29.82
N GLY A 497 -2.45 -13.97 -29.17
CA GLY A 497 -3.68 -14.57 -29.70
C GLY A 497 -3.73 -16.10 -29.61
N GLU A 498 -2.85 -16.71 -28.82
CA GLU A 498 -2.79 -18.16 -28.62
C GLU A 498 -3.86 -18.68 -27.68
N GLU A 499 -4.29 -17.85 -26.71
CA GLU A 499 -5.30 -18.19 -25.72
C GLU A 499 -6.34 -17.06 -25.61
N PHE A 500 -7.58 -17.45 -25.28
CA PHE A 500 -8.68 -16.53 -25.06
C PHE A 500 -9.40 -16.86 -23.75
N PHE A 501 -9.74 -15.82 -22.99
CA PHE A 501 -10.52 -15.88 -21.75
C PHE A 501 -11.51 -14.73 -21.71
N HIS A 502 -12.61 -14.92 -20.98
CA HIS A 502 -13.57 -13.85 -20.71
C HIS A 502 -13.17 -13.07 -19.45
N ALA A 503 -12.71 -13.77 -18.41
CA ALA A 503 -12.18 -13.15 -17.22
C ALA A 503 -11.03 -13.98 -16.61
N ILE A 504 -10.08 -13.33 -15.96
CA ILE A 504 -8.97 -13.99 -15.27
C ILE A 504 -8.72 -13.31 -13.92
N GLU A 505 -8.66 -14.13 -12.87
CA GLU A 505 -8.09 -13.68 -11.59
C GLU A 505 -6.58 -13.75 -11.65
N ILE A 506 -5.90 -12.67 -11.26
CA ILE A 506 -4.43 -12.65 -11.13
C ILE A 506 -4.03 -12.22 -9.73
N MET A 507 -3.24 -13.08 -9.06
CA MET A 507 -2.62 -12.78 -7.77
C MET A 507 -1.10 -12.97 -7.84
N ALA A 508 -0.34 -12.00 -7.34
CA ALA A 508 1.13 -12.03 -7.37
C ALA A 508 1.73 -13.09 -6.44
N CYS A 509 1.02 -13.49 -5.39
CA CYS A 509 1.53 -14.42 -4.38
C CYS A 509 1.06 -15.86 -4.65
N PRO A 510 1.94 -16.87 -4.52
CA PRO A 510 1.53 -18.27 -4.54
C PRO A 510 0.46 -18.57 -3.49
N GLY A 511 -0.64 -19.19 -3.92
CA GLY A 511 -1.79 -19.48 -3.07
C GLY A 511 -2.72 -18.30 -2.80
N GLY A 512 -2.44 -17.10 -3.34
CA GLY A 512 -3.18 -15.88 -3.06
C GLY A 512 -2.67 -15.13 -1.82
N CYS A 513 -3.53 -14.33 -1.20
CA CYS A 513 -3.17 -13.50 -0.04
C CYS A 513 -2.76 -14.30 1.21
N VAL A 514 -3.20 -15.55 1.34
CA VAL A 514 -2.74 -16.47 2.41
C VAL A 514 -1.23 -16.72 2.36
N GLY A 515 -0.61 -16.58 1.17
CA GLY A 515 0.84 -16.64 0.94
C GLY A 515 1.51 -15.28 0.82
N GLY A 516 0.84 -14.20 1.22
CA GLY A 516 1.31 -12.83 1.06
C GLY A 516 2.63 -12.52 1.74
N GLY A 517 3.37 -11.57 1.17
CA GLY A 517 4.69 -11.16 1.65
C GLY A 517 4.71 -10.60 3.08
N GLY A 518 3.56 -10.17 3.63
CA GLY A 518 3.39 -9.69 5.00
C GLY A 518 2.96 -10.76 6.01
N GLN A 519 2.67 -11.98 5.56
CA GLN A 519 2.27 -13.11 6.41
C GLN A 519 3.44 -13.71 7.21
N PRO A 520 3.16 -14.47 8.28
CA PRO A 520 4.16 -15.23 8.99
C PRO A 520 5.00 -16.09 8.04
N LYS A 521 6.32 -16.10 8.24
CA LYS A 521 7.25 -16.84 7.39
C LYS A 521 7.08 -18.35 7.57
N VAL A 522 6.85 -19.05 6.47
CA VAL A 522 6.76 -20.50 6.44
C VAL A 522 8.06 -21.07 5.88
N ARG A 523 8.84 -21.76 6.72
CA ARG A 523 10.16 -22.32 6.34
C ARG A 523 10.10 -23.78 5.90
N LYS A 524 9.07 -24.53 6.30
CA LYS A 524 8.89 -25.94 5.97
C LYS A 524 7.44 -26.22 5.60
N ASN A 525 7.20 -27.18 4.74
CA ASN A 525 5.86 -27.61 4.31
C ASN A 525 4.98 -26.44 3.84
N LYS A 526 5.58 -25.49 3.09
CA LYS A 526 4.94 -24.23 2.71
C LYS A 526 3.58 -24.45 2.06
N ASP A 527 3.50 -25.31 1.05
CA ASP A 527 2.27 -25.53 0.30
C ASP A 527 1.15 -26.09 1.19
N ALA A 528 1.47 -27.06 2.07
CA ALA A 528 0.51 -27.60 3.02
C ALA A 528 -0.03 -26.55 4.00
N ILE A 529 0.82 -25.62 4.47
CA ILE A 529 0.38 -24.54 5.35
C ILE A 529 -0.48 -23.54 4.60
N LEU A 530 -0.11 -23.17 3.38
CA LEU A 530 -0.92 -22.28 2.56
C LEU A 530 -2.29 -22.90 2.21
N GLN A 531 -2.33 -24.22 1.97
CA GLN A 531 -3.57 -24.97 1.77
C GLN A 531 -4.45 -24.92 3.01
N LYS A 532 -3.89 -25.19 4.21
CA LYS A 532 -4.63 -25.07 5.48
C LYS A 532 -5.20 -23.66 5.69
N ARG A 533 -4.41 -22.61 5.44
CA ARG A 533 -4.90 -21.23 5.53
C ARG A 533 -6.04 -20.94 4.53
N GLY A 534 -5.90 -21.43 3.29
CA GLY A 534 -6.94 -21.29 2.26
C GLY A 534 -8.21 -22.06 2.64
N GLU A 535 -8.08 -23.29 3.18
CA GLU A 535 -9.22 -24.06 3.64
C GLU A 535 -9.90 -23.42 4.86
N GLY A 536 -9.15 -22.79 5.73
CA GLY A 536 -9.71 -21.99 6.83
C GLY A 536 -10.68 -20.92 6.31
N LEU A 537 -10.34 -20.22 5.23
CA LEU A 537 -11.25 -19.25 4.58
C LEU A 537 -12.48 -19.93 3.96
N ASN A 538 -12.30 -21.09 3.32
CA ASN A 538 -13.43 -21.85 2.79
C ASN A 538 -14.38 -22.32 3.89
N ASN A 539 -13.86 -22.71 5.06
CA ASN A 539 -14.68 -23.14 6.18
C ASN A 539 -15.50 -21.96 6.72
N ILE A 540 -14.90 -20.78 6.87
CA ILE A 540 -15.61 -19.57 7.27
C ILE A 540 -16.71 -19.22 6.26
N ASP A 541 -16.45 -19.32 4.94
CA ASP A 541 -17.47 -19.11 3.89
C ASP A 541 -18.64 -20.08 4.06
N ARG A 542 -18.37 -21.38 4.33
CA ARG A 542 -19.42 -22.40 4.52
C ARG A 542 -20.28 -22.15 5.78
N GLU A 543 -19.71 -21.55 6.79
CA GLU A 543 -20.39 -21.23 8.06
C GLU A 543 -21.24 -19.94 7.96
N LYS A 544 -21.02 -19.09 6.95
CA LYS A 544 -21.82 -17.87 6.74
C LYS A 544 -23.22 -18.19 6.23
N ASN A 545 -24.22 -17.56 6.81
CA ASN A 545 -25.61 -17.65 6.36
C ASN A 545 -25.81 -17.08 4.94
N MET A 546 -25.01 -16.05 4.61
CA MET A 546 -25.00 -15.39 3.32
C MET A 546 -23.65 -15.64 2.63
N ARG A 547 -23.65 -16.37 1.53
CA ARG A 547 -22.44 -16.75 0.78
C ARG A 547 -22.29 -16.01 -0.54
N VAL A 548 -23.34 -15.39 -1.02
CA VAL A 548 -23.42 -14.57 -2.24
C VAL A 548 -23.94 -13.20 -1.86
N TYR A 549 -23.37 -12.17 -2.42
CA TYR A 549 -23.81 -10.79 -2.20
C TYR A 549 -24.79 -10.36 -3.29
N HIS A 550 -25.86 -9.67 -2.90
CA HIS A 550 -26.92 -9.19 -3.79
C HIS A 550 -27.05 -7.66 -3.72
#